data_c99b3161b818b14965a11d1ebaea178a
#
_entry.id   c99b3161b818b14965a11d1ebaea178a
#
_cell.length_a   1.000
_cell.length_b   1.000
_cell.length_c   1.000
_cell.angle_alpha   90.00
_cell.angle_beta   90.00
_cell.angle_gamma   90.00
#
_symmetry.space_group_name_H-M   'P 1'
#
loop_
_entity.id
_entity.type
_entity.pdbx_description
1 polymer ?
#
loop_
_entity_poly.entity_id
_entity_poly.type
_entity_poly.pdbx_seq_one_letter_code
_entity_poly.pdbx_strand_id
1 'polypeptide(L)'
;MKRLGLIIVSCIFSLLSVHTLYAQGQDKLLQLLKQELAADMQELQKQENPPYHMNFRVMDDRTVNISSSFGATMMSVEQHSRSMVPQIRVGDTILDNFKYNAMGAPADQRGNVRVAYLGLDDEKGADATRQAIWAEVMKRYDFAVEAYQRAKTQSQVSVADEDKAPSFSAAPVEKYYEAPLPAEKLTVDQAAWEKRLNEVSAVFKAYPLLQSGDVSLTF
;
A
#
# COMPACT_ATOMS: atom_id res chain seq x y z
N MET A 1 -8.67 -3.12 50.81
CA MET A 1 -8.68 -3.97 49.58
C MET A 1 -9.08 -3.25 48.29
N LYS A 2 -10.02 -2.30 48.26
CA LYS A 2 -10.44 -1.57 47.05
C LYS A 2 -9.35 -0.65 46.40
N ARG A 3 -8.42 -0.09 47.22
CA ARG A 3 -7.35 0.78 46.68
C ARG A 3 -6.19 0.01 46.03
N LEU A 4 -5.95 -1.22 46.45
CA LEU A 4 -4.89 -2.06 45.89
C LEU A 4 -5.28 -2.59 44.47
N GLY A 5 -6.56 -2.90 44.26
CA GLY A 5 -7.07 -3.30 42.94
C GLY A 5 -6.99 -2.20 41.90
N LEU A 6 -7.18 -0.93 42.30
CA LEU A 6 -7.11 0.22 41.39
C LEU A 6 -5.67 0.50 40.89
N ILE A 7 -4.68 0.29 41.76
CA ILE A 7 -3.26 0.46 41.40
C ILE A 7 -2.81 -0.64 40.45
N ILE A 8 -3.25 -1.89 40.64
CA ILE A 8 -2.91 -3.01 39.77
C ILE A 8 -3.52 -2.82 38.37
N VAL A 9 -4.77 -2.38 38.28
CA VAL A 9 -5.42 -2.10 36.99
C VAL A 9 -4.75 -0.92 36.27
N SER A 10 -4.34 0.12 36.98
CA SER A 10 -3.62 1.25 36.40
C SER A 10 -2.23 0.86 35.87
N CYS A 11 -1.51 -0.03 36.60
CA CYS A 11 -0.21 -0.54 36.14
C CYS A 11 -0.33 -1.48 34.93
N ILE A 12 -1.39 -2.29 34.83
CA ILE A 12 -1.61 -3.16 33.67
C ILE A 12 -1.96 -2.33 32.45
N PHE A 13 -2.73 -1.25 32.59
CA PHE A 13 -3.06 -0.38 31.45
C PHE A 13 -1.84 0.42 30.95
N SER A 14 -0.93 0.83 31.84
CA SER A 14 0.32 1.51 31.44
C SER A 14 1.33 0.56 30.80
N LEU A 15 1.34 -0.72 31.16
CA LEU A 15 2.20 -1.74 30.53
C LEU A 15 1.74 -2.08 29.09
N LEU A 16 0.44 -2.10 28.82
CA LEU A 16 -0.09 -2.33 27.46
C LEU A 16 0.24 -1.18 26.50
N SER A 17 0.23 0.06 26.97
CA SER A 17 0.58 1.22 26.14
C SER A 17 2.08 1.32 25.82
N VAL A 18 2.96 0.76 26.64
CA VAL A 18 4.41 0.74 26.41
C VAL A 18 4.78 -0.26 25.30
N HIS A 19 4.09 -1.39 25.19
CA HIS A 19 4.38 -2.40 24.18
C HIS A 19 4.09 -1.93 22.75
N THR A 20 3.05 -1.13 22.55
CA THR A 20 2.73 -0.56 21.23
C THR A 20 3.75 0.47 20.76
N LEU A 21 4.33 1.25 21.67
CA LEU A 21 5.38 2.22 21.38
C LEU A 21 6.72 1.54 21.01
N TYR A 22 7.07 0.43 21.66
CA TYR A 22 8.29 -0.32 21.37
C TYR A 22 8.22 -1.02 19.99
N ALA A 23 7.09 -1.61 19.65
CA ALA A 23 6.92 -2.28 18.36
C ALA A 23 7.01 -1.30 17.18
N GLN A 24 6.44 -0.11 17.32
CA GLN A 24 6.50 0.94 16.30
C GLN A 24 7.93 1.49 16.10
N GLY A 25 8.77 1.46 17.14
CA GLY A 25 10.17 1.88 17.09
C GLY A 25 11.12 0.88 16.43
N GLN A 26 10.71 -0.38 16.26
CA GLN A 26 11.52 -1.44 15.65
C GLN A 26 11.25 -1.68 14.17
N ASP A 27 10.17 -1.13 13.61
CA ASP A 27 9.86 -1.23 12.20
C ASP A 27 10.78 -0.32 11.37
N LYS A 28 11.84 -0.91 10.83
CA LYS A 28 12.87 -0.22 10.05
C LYS A 28 12.30 0.38 8.77
N LEU A 29 11.42 -0.33 8.10
CA LEU A 29 10.76 0.17 6.89
C LEU A 29 9.91 1.40 7.21
N LEU A 30 9.09 1.35 8.25
CA LEU A 30 8.27 2.49 8.66
C LEU A 30 9.11 3.71 9.04
N GLN A 31 10.26 3.49 9.70
CA GLN A 31 11.18 4.57 10.02
C GLN A 31 11.80 5.19 8.77
N LEU A 32 12.25 4.37 7.83
CA LEU A 32 12.78 4.82 6.54
C LEU A 32 11.71 5.62 5.78
N LEU A 33 10.50 5.08 5.65
CA LEU A 33 9.40 5.76 4.96
C LEU A 33 9.05 7.11 5.59
N LYS A 34 9.07 7.22 6.92
CA LYS A 34 8.85 8.50 7.62
C LYS A 34 9.95 9.52 7.34
N GLN A 35 11.20 9.08 7.29
CA GLN A 35 12.34 9.94 6.98
C GLN A 35 12.27 10.45 5.55
N GLU A 36 12.01 9.56 4.58
CA GLU A 36 11.90 9.92 3.18
C GLU A 36 10.69 10.82 2.93
N LEU A 37 9.53 10.52 3.51
CA LEU A 37 8.35 11.37 3.38
C LEU A 37 8.63 12.80 3.83
N ALA A 38 9.33 12.97 4.95
CA ALA A 38 9.68 14.28 5.47
C ALA A 38 10.72 14.99 4.60
N ALA A 39 11.75 14.28 4.14
CA ALA A 39 12.80 14.83 3.28
C ALA A 39 12.26 15.22 1.91
N ASP A 40 11.49 14.35 1.27
CA ASP A 40 10.87 14.58 -0.03
C ASP A 40 9.90 15.77 0.03
N MET A 41 9.05 15.82 1.07
CA MET A 41 8.14 16.95 1.28
C MET A 41 8.91 18.27 1.45
N GLN A 42 10.00 18.27 2.23
CA GLN A 42 10.83 19.46 2.42
C GLN A 42 11.47 19.93 1.11
N GLU A 43 11.90 19.02 0.25
CA GLU A 43 12.49 19.33 -1.04
C GLU A 43 11.45 19.89 -2.03
N LEU A 44 10.26 19.26 -2.09
CA LEU A 44 9.17 19.69 -2.95
C LEU A 44 8.53 21.01 -2.52
N GLN A 45 8.63 21.38 -1.23
CA GLN A 45 8.20 22.71 -0.75
C GLN A 45 9.00 23.87 -1.36
N LYS A 46 10.16 23.63 -1.96
CA LYS A 46 10.99 24.63 -2.61
C LYS A 46 10.61 24.85 -4.07
N GLN A 47 9.73 24.03 -4.63
CA GLN A 47 9.33 24.10 -6.03
C GLN A 47 8.30 25.22 -6.27
N GLU A 48 8.11 25.59 -7.53
CA GLU A 48 7.14 26.62 -7.93
C GLU A 48 5.69 26.30 -7.53
N ASN A 49 5.31 25.04 -7.58
CA ASN A 49 3.99 24.55 -7.20
C ASN A 49 4.11 23.57 -6.02
N PRO A 50 4.36 24.05 -4.78
CA PRO A 50 4.62 23.17 -3.65
C PRO A 50 3.41 22.31 -3.33
N PRO A 51 3.60 21.01 -3.00
CA PRO A 51 2.53 20.19 -2.53
C PRO A 51 2.11 20.62 -1.11
N TYR A 52 0.81 20.62 -0.84
CA TYR A 52 0.30 20.88 0.51
C TYR A 52 0.05 19.57 1.30
N HIS A 53 -0.02 18.43 0.61
CA HIS A 53 -0.20 17.12 1.22
C HIS A 53 0.54 16.04 0.43
N MET A 54 1.16 15.11 1.14
CA MET A 54 1.77 13.90 0.59
C MET A 54 1.60 12.73 1.55
N ASN A 55 1.32 11.57 1.01
CA ASN A 55 1.34 10.33 1.76
C ASN A 55 1.95 9.19 0.93
N PHE A 56 2.44 8.16 1.61
CA PHE A 56 2.91 6.91 1.01
C PHE A 56 1.99 5.77 1.42
N ARG A 57 1.51 5.04 0.43
CA ARG A 57 0.88 3.74 0.64
C ARG A 57 1.89 2.66 0.24
N VAL A 58 2.28 1.83 1.18
CA VAL A 58 3.16 0.69 0.93
C VAL A 58 2.39 -0.59 1.20
N MET A 59 2.50 -1.54 0.29
CA MET A 59 1.96 -2.89 0.41
C MET A 59 3.13 -3.86 0.35
N ASP A 60 3.17 -4.78 1.29
CA ASP A 60 4.17 -5.84 1.39
C ASP A 60 3.42 -7.17 1.30
N ASP A 61 3.41 -7.76 0.09
CA ASP A 61 2.55 -8.88 -0.27
C ASP A 61 3.38 -10.14 -0.45
N ARG A 62 2.96 -11.21 0.22
CA ARG A 62 3.49 -12.54 0.01
C ARG A 62 2.38 -13.44 -0.52
N THR A 63 2.56 -13.96 -1.71
CA THR A 63 1.55 -14.74 -2.41
C THR A 63 2.10 -16.12 -2.73
N VAL A 64 1.34 -17.16 -2.43
CA VAL A 64 1.62 -18.54 -2.83
C VAL A 64 0.55 -18.98 -3.81
N ASN A 65 0.96 -19.35 -5.02
CA ASN A 65 0.08 -19.85 -6.07
C ASN A 65 0.43 -21.32 -6.37
N ILE A 66 -0.55 -22.19 -6.22
CA ILE A 66 -0.42 -23.61 -6.52
C ILE A 66 -1.52 -24.01 -7.51
N SER A 67 -1.17 -24.70 -8.58
CA SER A 67 -2.15 -25.27 -9.51
C SER A 67 -1.77 -26.68 -9.91
N SER A 68 -2.78 -27.51 -10.12
CA SER A 68 -2.65 -28.89 -10.51
C SER A 68 -3.67 -29.26 -11.58
N SER A 69 -3.28 -30.14 -12.51
CA SER A 69 -4.11 -30.60 -13.59
C SER A 69 -3.93 -32.11 -13.74
N PHE A 70 -5.03 -32.86 -13.87
CA PHE A 70 -5.03 -34.32 -14.03
C PHE A 70 -4.10 -35.07 -13.07
N GLY A 71 -4.02 -34.62 -11.81
CA GLY A 71 -3.21 -35.26 -10.76
C GLY A 71 -1.73 -34.91 -10.78
N ALA A 72 -1.32 -33.86 -11.49
CA ALA A 72 0.04 -33.38 -11.53
C ALA A 72 0.11 -31.87 -11.22
N THR A 73 1.10 -31.48 -10.42
CA THR A 73 1.37 -30.06 -10.13
C THR A 73 1.87 -29.37 -11.40
N MET A 74 1.18 -28.31 -11.80
CA MET A 74 1.52 -27.48 -12.95
C MET A 74 2.35 -26.26 -12.51
N MET A 75 2.00 -25.69 -11.36
CA MET A 75 2.68 -24.55 -10.80
C MET A 75 2.65 -24.61 -9.27
N SER A 76 3.76 -24.24 -8.66
CA SER A 76 3.86 -24.00 -7.21
C SER A 76 4.90 -22.91 -7.00
N VAL A 77 4.46 -21.67 -6.81
CA VAL A 77 5.32 -20.49 -6.78
C VAL A 77 4.95 -19.65 -5.58
N GLU A 78 5.96 -19.28 -4.81
CA GLU A 78 5.87 -18.23 -3.81
C GLU A 78 6.49 -16.95 -4.35
N GLN A 79 5.77 -15.86 -4.24
CA GLN A 79 6.21 -14.54 -4.64
C GLN A 79 6.09 -13.58 -3.45
N HIS A 80 7.16 -12.83 -3.21
CA HIS A 80 7.18 -11.76 -2.24
C HIS A 80 7.48 -10.46 -2.97
N SER A 81 6.65 -9.45 -2.80
CA SER A 81 6.82 -8.15 -3.43
C SER A 81 6.41 -7.05 -2.49
N ARG A 82 7.14 -5.95 -2.55
CA ARG A 82 6.83 -4.72 -1.83
C ARG A 82 6.61 -3.61 -2.83
N SER A 83 5.45 -3.01 -2.80
CA SER A 83 5.07 -1.94 -3.71
C SER A 83 4.70 -0.68 -2.95
N MET A 84 4.96 0.48 -3.57
CA MET A 84 4.65 1.79 -3.03
C MET A 84 3.90 2.63 -4.04
N VAL A 85 2.94 3.40 -3.55
CA VAL A 85 2.19 4.40 -4.30
C VAL A 85 2.23 5.71 -3.50
N PRO A 86 2.97 6.73 -3.93
CA PRO A 86 2.87 8.05 -3.36
C PRO A 86 1.61 8.76 -3.88
N GLN A 87 0.93 9.47 -3.00
CA GLN A 87 -0.13 10.40 -3.37
C GLN A 87 0.33 11.81 -3.04
N ILE A 88 0.30 12.70 -4.02
CA ILE A 88 0.76 14.07 -3.89
C ILE A 88 -0.37 15.01 -4.29
N ARG A 89 -0.64 16.01 -3.43
CA ARG A 89 -1.63 17.05 -3.68
C ARG A 89 -0.95 18.41 -3.83
N VAL A 90 -1.16 19.01 -4.99
CA VAL A 90 -0.64 20.34 -5.39
C VAL A 90 -1.81 21.30 -5.54
N GLY A 91 -1.64 22.52 -5.08
CA GLY A 91 -2.68 23.53 -5.00
C GLY A 91 -3.06 23.83 -3.56
N ASP A 92 -4.36 23.81 -3.26
CA ASP A 92 -4.89 23.97 -1.91
C ASP A 92 -6.10 23.06 -1.66
N THR A 93 -6.68 23.15 -0.48
CA THR A 93 -7.83 22.33 -0.10
C THR A 93 -9.10 22.63 -0.89
N ILE A 94 -9.21 23.78 -1.54
CA ILE A 94 -10.37 24.19 -2.33
C ILE A 94 -10.23 23.71 -3.77
N LEU A 95 -9.04 23.95 -4.37
CA LEU A 95 -8.72 23.57 -5.74
C LEU A 95 -7.36 22.90 -5.80
N ASP A 96 -7.32 21.62 -6.05
CA ASP A 96 -6.11 20.85 -6.21
C ASP A 96 -6.11 20.00 -7.50
N ASN A 97 -5.05 19.23 -7.70
CA ASN A 97 -4.87 18.35 -8.85
C ASN A 97 -5.87 17.20 -8.94
N PHE A 98 -6.74 16.99 -7.94
CA PHE A 98 -7.79 15.97 -7.94
C PHE A 98 -9.18 16.52 -8.30
N LYS A 99 -9.39 17.85 -8.30
CA LYS A 99 -10.72 18.48 -8.39
C LYS A 99 -11.57 18.01 -9.57
N TYR A 100 -11.02 17.86 -10.75
CA TYR A 100 -11.78 17.52 -11.97
C TYR A 100 -11.35 16.16 -12.56
N ASN A 101 -10.79 15.28 -11.74
CA ASN A 101 -10.14 14.06 -12.23
C ASN A 101 -11.07 12.87 -12.49
N ALA A 102 -12.40 13.03 -12.36
CA ALA A 102 -13.31 11.90 -12.48
C ALA A 102 -13.39 11.30 -13.89
N MET A 103 -13.13 12.06 -14.97
CA MET A 103 -13.32 11.58 -16.34
C MET A 103 -12.14 11.82 -17.31
N GLY A 104 -11.12 12.55 -16.92
CA GLY A 104 -9.99 12.91 -17.78
C GLY A 104 -8.61 12.65 -17.18
N ALA A 105 -8.53 12.08 -16.00
CA ALA A 105 -7.26 11.83 -15.32
C ALA A 105 -6.37 10.87 -16.10
N PRO A 106 -5.06 11.09 -16.12
CA PRO A 106 -4.08 10.10 -16.59
C PRO A 106 -4.35 8.73 -15.97
N ALA A 107 -4.00 7.66 -16.69
CA ALA A 107 -4.28 6.28 -16.26
C ALA A 107 -3.75 5.94 -14.86
N ASP A 108 -2.69 6.61 -14.44
CA ASP A 108 -2.07 6.52 -13.12
C ASP A 108 -2.88 7.16 -11.98
N GLN A 109 -3.84 8.02 -12.31
CA GLN A 109 -4.76 8.61 -11.32
C GLN A 109 -6.14 7.92 -11.32
N ARG A 110 -6.43 7.04 -12.29
CA ARG A 110 -7.69 6.31 -12.45
C ARG A 110 -7.69 4.88 -11.90
N GLY A 111 -6.82 4.55 -10.97
CA GLY A 111 -6.76 3.20 -10.40
C GLY A 111 -5.82 2.21 -11.10
N ASN A 112 -5.34 2.50 -12.31
CA ASN A 112 -4.18 1.82 -12.92
C ASN A 112 -2.89 2.50 -12.46
N VAL A 113 -2.73 2.61 -11.18
CA VAL A 113 -1.57 3.24 -10.57
C VAL A 113 -0.35 2.39 -10.85
N ARG A 114 0.63 2.92 -11.56
CA ARG A 114 1.94 2.29 -11.59
C ARG A 114 2.51 2.34 -10.18
N VAL A 115 2.90 1.19 -9.67
CA VAL A 115 3.53 1.05 -8.37
C VAL A 115 5.04 1.09 -8.54
N ALA A 116 5.74 1.74 -7.61
CA ALA A 116 7.17 1.52 -7.47
C ALA A 116 7.41 0.23 -6.68
N TYR A 117 8.30 -0.62 -7.14
CA TYR A 117 8.73 -1.78 -6.36
C TYR A 117 9.92 -1.40 -5.49
N LEU A 118 9.78 -1.68 -4.20
CA LEU A 118 10.82 -1.41 -3.21
C LEU A 118 11.61 -2.68 -2.89
N GLY A 119 12.86 -2.51 -2.45
CA GLY A 119 13.68 -3.59 -1.96
C GLY A 119 13.06 -4.28 -0.74
N LEU A 120 13.30 -5.58 -0.62
CA LEU A 120 12.82 -6.39 0.52
C LEU A 120 13.81 -6.40 1.69
N ASP A 121 15.06 -5.98 1.46
CA ASP A 121 16.11 -5.89 2.48
C ASP A 121 16.16 -4.45 3.03
N ASP A 122 15.63 -4.27 4.23
CA ASP A 122 15.55 -2.96 4.88
C ASP A 122 16.88 -2.47 5.47
N GLU A 123 17.91 -3.32 5.50
CA GLU A 123 19.24 -2.96 6.00
C GLU A 123 20.22 -2.65 4.86
N LYS A 124 20.41 -3.62 3.97
CA LYS A 124 21.40 -3.51 2.88
C LYS A 124 20.84 -2.77 1.67
N GLY A 125 19.53 -2.81 1.49
CA GLY A 125 18.83 -2.17 0.38
C GLY A 125 18.32 -0.75 0.65
N ALA A 126 18.60 -0.17 1.82
CA ALA A 126 18.04 1.12 2.23
C ALA A 126 18.29 2.24 1.21
N ASP A 127 19.51 2.37 0.67
CA ASP A 127 19.81 3.44 -0.28
C ASP A 127 19.13 3.24 -1.63
N ALA A 128 19.03 2.00 -2.11
CA ALA A 128 18.27 1.68 -3.32
C ALA A 128 16.77 1.95 -3.12
N THR A 129 16.25 1.64 -1.94
CA THR A 129 14.86 1.95 -1.58
C THR A 129 14.60 3.46 -1.54
N ARG A 130 15.50 4.26 -0.96
CA ARG A 130 15.43 5.74 -0.99
C ARG A 130 15.40 6.30 -2.41
N GLN A 131 16.29 5.82 -3.26
CA GLN A 131 16.33 6.23 -4.66
C GLN A 131 15.05 5.86 -5.41
N ALA A 132 14.50 4.67 -5.18
CA ALA A 132 13.24 4.24 -5.78
C ALA A 132 12.06 5.11 -5.32
N ILE A 133 12.00 5.44 -4.02
CA ILE A 133 11.01 6.34 -3.45
C ILE A 133 11.09 7.71 -4.12
N TRP A 134 12.27 8.34 -4.10
CA TRP A 134 12.47 9.66 -4.69
C TRP A 134 12.11 9.71 -6.18
N ALA A 135 12.56 8.71 -6.95
CA ALA A 135 12.25 8.64 -8.38
C ALA A 135 10.73 8.56 -8.66
N GLU A 136 9.99 7.81 -7.86
CA GLU A 136 8.53 7.74 -8.01
C GLU A 136 7.84 8.99 -7.48
N VAL A 137 8.32 9.58 -6.38
CA VAL A 137 7.82 10.86 -5.85
C VAL A 137 7.96 11.96 -6.87
N MET A 138 9.14 12.14 -7.49
CA MET A 138 9.36 13.17 -8.52
C MET A 138 8.42 13.00 -9.70
N LYS A 139 8.29 11.79 -10.20
CA LYS A 139 7.39 11.48 -11.30
C LYS A 139 5.92 11.77 -10.95
N ARG A 140 5.50 11.43 -9.73
CA ARG A 140 4.13 11.74 -9.26
C ARG A 140 3.92 13.22 -9.03
N TYR A 141 4.94 13.94 -8.59
CA TYR A 141 4.89 15.38 -8.46
C TYR A 141 4.70 16.05 -9.82
N ASP A 142 5.45 15.67 -10.85
CA ASP A 142 5.30 16.22 -12.20
C ASP A 142 3.86 16.02 -12.73
N PHE A 143 3.29 14.81 -12.58
CA PHE A 143 1.90 14.55 -12.95
C PHE A 143 0.90 15.38 -12.12
N ALA A 144 1.17 15.58 -10.84
CA ALA A 144 0.31 16.37 -9.97
C ALA A 144 0.31 17.85 -10.39
N VAL A 145 1.47 18.38 -10.75
CA VAL A 145 1.60 19.77 -11.27
C VAL A 145 0.84 19.94 -12.58
N GLU A 146 1.02 19.02 -13.54
CA GLU A 146 0.27 19.06 -14.80
C GLU A 146 -1.25 18.98 -14.58
N ALA A 147 -1.68 18.09 -13.70
CA ALA A 147 -3.10 17.93 -13.37
C ALA A 147 -3.66 19.20 -12.69
N TYR A 148 -2.88 19.81 -11.82
CA TYR A 148 -3.26 21.09 -11.18
C TYR A 148 -3.41 22.23 -12.17
N GLN A 149 -2.49 22.36 -13.15
CA GLN A 149 -2.63 23.38 -14.21
C GLN A 149 -3.88 23.15 -15.05
N ARG A 150 -4.22 21.88 -15.37
CA ARG A 150 -5.48 21.54 -16.03
C ARG A 150 -6.69 21.93 -15.18
N ALA A 151 -6.68 21.63 -13.88
CA ALA A 151 -7.76 21.96 -12.96
C ALA A 151 -7.96 23.49 -12.87
N LYS A 152 -6.89 24.28 -12.81
CA LYS A 152 -6.94 25.76 -12.84
C LYS A 152 -7.61 26.26 -14.12
N THR A 153 -7.20 25.76 -15.27
CA THR A 153 -7.78 26.15 -16.56
C THR A 153 -9.26 25.82 -16.62
N GLN A 154 -9.64 24.61 -16.21
CA GLN A 154 -11.02 24.15 -16.20
C GLN A 154 -11.89 24.99 -15.25
N SER A 155 -11.40 25.32 -14.06
CA SER A 155 -12.12 26.17 -13.11
C SER A 155 -12.40 27.58 -13.62
N GLN A 156 -11.56 28.12 -14.52
CA GLN A 156 -11.75 29.44 -15.15
C GLN A 156 -12.79 29.42 -16.27
N VAL A 157 -12.95 28.29 -16.95
CA VAL A 157 -13.88 28.12 -18.07
C VAL A 157 -15.26 27.66 -17.63
N SER A 158 -15.36 26.95 -16.52
CA SER A 158 -16.61 26.48 -15.96
C SER A 158 -17.37 27.60 -15.26
N VAL A 159 -18.26 28.26 -15.98
CA VAL A 159 -19.08 29.40 -15.48
C VAL A 159 -20.16 28.97 -14.50
N ALA A 160 -20.48 27.69 -14.42
CA ALA A 160 -21.57 27.15 -13.61
C ALA A 160 -21.17 25.79 -12.99
N ASP A 161 -20.08 25.77 -12.24
CA ASP A 161 -19.77 24.58 -11.46
C ASP A 161 -20.73 24.53 -10.25
N GLU A 162 -21.73 23.67 -10.32
CA GLU A 162 -22.68 23.46 -9.23
C GLU A 162 -21.98 22.82 -8.01
N ASP A 163 -20.86 22.16 -8.22
CA ASP A 163 -20.06 21.54 -7.17
C ASP A 163 -19.01 22.52 -6.62
N LYS A 164 -19.40 23.26 -5.60
CA LYS A 164 -18.54 24.15 -4.80
C LYS A 164 -17.81 23.42 -3.66
N ALA A 165 -17.93 22.10 -3.57
CA ALA A 165 -17.25 21.32 -2.52
C ALA A 165 -15.72 21.47 -2.63
N PRO A 166 -15.01 21.57 -1.51
CA PRO A 166 -13.55 21.61 -1.54
C PRO A 166 -12.98 20.28 -2.06
N SER A 167 -11.81 20.33 -2.66
CA SER A 167 -11.10 19.16 -3.16
C SER A 167 -10.65 18.22 -2.06
N PHE A 168 -10.43 18.76 -0.86
CA PHE A 168 -9.95 18.00 0.28
C PHE A 168 -10.51 18.57 1.60
N SER A 169 -10.98 17.68 2.46
CA SER A 169 -11.48 18.06 3.78
C SER A 169 -10.38 17.92 4.83
N ALA A 170 -10.20 18.92 5.65
CA ALA A 170 -9.35 18.80 6.82
C ALA A 170 -9.98 17.83 7.82
N ALA A 171 -9.19 16.87 8.30
CA ALA A 171 -9.57 15.94 9.36
C ALA A 171 -8.51 15.96 10.46
N PRO A 172 -8.86 15.63 11.70
CA PRO A 172 -7.88 15.43 12.75
C PRO A 172 -6.86 14.35 12.35
N VAL A 173 -5.62 14.53 12.81
CA VAL A 173 -4.59 13.51 12.58
C VAL A 173 -4.92 12.28 13.42
N GLU A 174 -5.21 11.17 12.78
CA GLU A 174 -5.39 9.89 13.42
C GLU A 174 -4.09 9.08 13.37
N LYS A 175 -3.81 8.36 14.45
CA LYS A 175 -2.69 7.44 14.56
C LYS A 175 -3.23 6.06 14.82
N TYR A 176 -3.01 5.17 13.89
CA TYR A 176 -3.37 3.77 14.02
C TYR A 176 -2.11 2.91 13.84
N TYR A 177 -1.96 1.92 14.68
CA TYR A 177 -0.90 0.93 14.57
C TYR A 177 -1.44 -0.43 15.00
N GLU A 178 -1.22 -1.43 14.17
CA GLU A 178 -1.49 -2.83 14.46
C GLU A 178 -0.17 -3.60 14.38
N ALA A 179 0.10 -4.41 15.39
CA ALA A 179 1.29 -5.22 15.39
C ALA A 179 1.26 -6.27 14.27
N PRO A 180 2.40 -6.54 13.60
CA PRO A 180 2.46 -7.54 12.56
C PRO A 180 2.04 -8.92 13.09
N LEU A 181 1.41 -9.69 12.25
CA LEU A 181 1.08 -11.08 12.57
C LEU A 181 2.37 -11.90 12.78
N PRO A 182 2.37 -12.86 13.72
CA PRO A 182 3.49 -13.78 13.85
C PRO A 182 3.77 -14.52 12.54
N ALA A 183 5.05 -14.69 12.21
CA ALA A 183 5.47 -15.30 10.95
C ALA A 183 4.88 -16.70 10.72
N GLU A 184 4.65 -17.45 11.81
CA GLU A 184 4.05 -18.80 11.75
C GLU A 184 2.62 -18.81 11.21
N LYS A 185 1.89 -17.68 11.37
CA LYS A 185 0.53 -17.53 10.83
C LYS A 185 0.52 -17.18 9.34
N LEU A 186 1.66 -16.77 8.79
CA LEU A 186 1.82 -16.39 7.40
C LEU A 186 2.50 -17.47 6.56
N THR A 187 2.82 -18.63 7.16
CA THR A 187 3.45 -19.75 6.44
C THR A 187 2.41 -20.66 5.84
N VAL A 188 2.67 -21.10 4.61
CA VAL A 188 1.86 -22.08 3.87
C VAL A 188 2.68 -23.34 3.67
N ASP A 189 2.13 -24.50 4.05
CA ASP A 189 2.72 -25.79 3.70
C ASP A 189 2.42 -26.11 2.23
N GLN A 190 3.28 -25.63 1.34
CA GLN A 190 3.13 -25.82 -0.10
C GLN A 190 3.08 -27.30 -0.49
N ALA A 191 3.92 -28.14 0.11
CA ALA A 191 3.98 -29.56 -0.23
C ALA A 191 2.67 -30.30 0.12
N ALA A 192 2.07 -29.98 1.27
CA ALA A 192 0.78 -30.53 1.65
C ALA A 192 -0.34 -30.11 0.71
N TRP A 193 -0.33 -28.82 0.29
CA TRP A 193 -1.32 -28.30 -0.65
C TRP A 193 -1.14 -28.81 -2.06
N GLU A 194 0.10 -28.96 -2.56
CA GLU A 194 0.40 -29.60 -3.84
C GLU A 194 -0.19 -31.02 -3.89
N LYS A 195 0.10 -31.82 -2.87
CA LYS A 195 -0.46 -33.17 -2.76
C LYS A 195 -1.99 -33.16 -2.80
N ARG A 196 -2.62 -32.26 -2.05
CA ARG A 196 -4.07 -32.13 -1.99
C ARG A 196 -4.68 -31.75 -3.35
N LEU A 197 -4.10 -30.79 -4.04
CA LEU A 197 -4.57 -30.36 -5.35
C LEU A 197 -4.34 -31.43 -6.42
N ASN A 198 -3.24 -32.21 -6.33
CA ASN A 198 -3.02 -33.35 -7.20
C ASN A 198 -4.09 -34.42 -7.01
N GLU A 199 -4.46 -34.76 -5.75
CA GLU A 199 -5.54 -35.67 -5.46
C GLU A 199 -6.88 -35.21 -6.02
N VAL A 200 -7.22 -33.92 -5.85
CA VAL A 200 -8.46 -33.35 -6.36
C VAL A 200 -8.49 -33.34 -7.90
N SER A 201 -7.43 -32.88 -8.54
CA SER A 201 -7.36 -32.79 -10.00
C SER A 201 -7.29 -34.16 -10.69
N ALA A 202 -6.86 -35.21 -9.97
CA ALA A 202 -6.83 -36.58 -10.50
C ALA A 202 -8.22 -37.09 -10.88
N VAL A 203 -9.30 -36.55 -10.31
CA VAL A 203 -10.69 -36.90 -10.64
C VAL A 203 -10.97 -36.64 -12.14
N PHE A 204 -10.32 -35.65 -12.76
CA PHE A 204 -10.48 -35.35 -14.19
C PHE A 204 -10.10 -36.53 -15.10
N LYS A 205 -9.22 -37.45 -14.66
CA LYS A 205 -8.83 -38.66 -15.42
C LYS A 205 -9.98 -39.62 -15.66
N ALA A 206 -11.03 -39.56 -14.82
CA ALA A 206 -12.20 -40.40 -15.00
C ALA A 206 -13.11 -39.95 -16.18
N TYR A 207 -12.86 -38.83 -16.78
CA TYR A 207 -13.66 -38.24 -17.84
C TYR A 207 -12.89 -38.14 -19.17
N PRO A 208 -12.90 -39.20 -20.02
CA PRO A 208 -12.02 -39.25 -21.22
C PRO A 208 -12.26 -38.16 -22.24
N LEU A 209 -13.44 -37.56 -22.24
CA LEU A 209 -13.77 -36.44 -23.15
C LEU A 209 -13.35 -35.08 -22.64
N LEU A 210 -12.87 -34.99 -21.41
CA LEU A 210 -12.37 -33.75 -20.83
C LEU A 210 -10.97 -33.47 -21.35
N GLN A 211 -10.82 -32.41 -22.15
CA GLN A 211 -9.54 -32.02 -22.76
C GLN A 211 -8.67 -31.18 -21.85
N SER A 212 -9.27 -30.45 -20.94
CA SER A 212 -8.56 -29.61 -19.94
C SER A 212 -9.35 -29.56 -18.65
N GLY A 213 -8.65 -29.43 -17.55
CA GLY A 213 -9.21 -29.24 -16.22
C GLY A 213 -8.09 -28.94 -15.26
N ASP A 214 -8.22 -27.89 -14.49
CA ASP A 214 -7.27 -27.49 -13.48
C ASP A 214 -7.97 -27.13 -12.18
N VAL A 215 -7.22 -27.20 -11.09
CA VAL A 215 -7.57 -26.68 -9.78
C VAL A 215 -6.44 -25.80 -9.31
N SER A 216 -6.76 -24.65 -8.78
CA SER A 216 -5.78 -23.69 -8.29
C SER A 216 -6.14 -23.16 -6.91
N LEU A 217 -5.12 -22.75 -6.17
CA LEU A 217 -5.24 -22.15 -4.86
C LEU A 217 -4.25 -21.01 -4.75
N THR A 218 -4.70 -19.87 -4.22
CA THR A 218 -3.90 -18.70 -3.94
C THR A 218 -4.05 -18.31 -2.47
N PHE A 219 -2.96 -18.09 -1.81
CA PHE A 219 -2.89 -17.56 -0.44
C PHE A 219 -2.31 -16.14 -0.48
#